data_7cd3051e3cb4b25759c979928257e2ee
#
_entry.id   7cd3051e3cb4b25759c979928257e2ee
#
_cell.length_a   1.000
_cell.length_b   1.000
_cell.length_c   1.000
_cell.angle_alpha   90.00
_cell.angle_beta   90.00
_cell.angle_gamma   90.00
#
_symmetry.space_group_name_H-M   'P 1'
#
loop_
_entity.id
_entity.type
_entity.pdbx_description
1 polymer ?
#
loop_
_entity_poly.entity_id
_entity_poly.type
_entity_poly.pdbx_seq_one_letter_code
_entity_poly.pdbx_strand_id
1 'polypeptide(L)'
;MKLKIYIDEAGRGPLAGPLYVGAVLPRQRFTKNHYKDSKILSERQREALFQKIQQTESKNQILYGYGTASSREIDLHGMTKALQFGVLRAVQMILQKVYQAEIIGQLGKSLCSCDAMQGIVLQNLFLEQENTLEAMAQIADIFRGLGLELELSIDGNRTFGVDQTLKCPVITIIHGDALIPEISMASIIAKVLRDHVMIELGKDYPQYNFAQHKGYGTQEHRDLIAQHGPSDIHRKLFLKEYFPEFKKKPKKPKQSKKVSRPPRKKKPLAEKLF
;
A
#
# COMPACT_ATOMS: atom_id res chain seq x y z
N MET A 1 23.21 10.54 4.36
CA MET A 1 23.06 9.09 4.75
C MET A 1 22.18 8.40 3.74
N LYS A 2 22.48 7.14 3.36
CA LYS A 2 21.68 6.38 2.38
C LYS A 2 20.73 5.43 3.10
N LEU A 3 19.43 5.55 2.80
CA LEU A 3 18.37 4.69 3.31
C LEU A 3 17.99 3.68 2.21
N LYS A 4 18.41 2.44 2.37
CA LYS A 4 18.11 1.37 1.42
C LYS A 4 16.93 0.53 1.93
N ILE A 5 15.78 0.62 1.27
CA ILE A 5 14.54 -0.05 1.66
C ILE A 5 14.28 -1.21 0.70
N TYR A 6 13.99 -2.39 1.26
CA TYR A 6 13.71 -3.63 0.55
C TYR A 6 12.22 -3.93 0.60
N ILE A 7 11.65 -4.35 -0.52
CA ILE A 7 10.19 -4.36 -0.73
C ILE A 7 9.76 -5.64 -1.45
N ASP A 8 8.66 -6.22 -0.98
CA ASP A 8 7.93 -7.29 -1.66
C ASP A 8 6.42 -7.17 -1.40
N GLU A 9 5.59 -7.85 -2.19
CA GLU A 9 4.15 -7.78 -2.10
C GLU A 9 3.47 -9.15 -1.94
N ALA A 10 2.27 -9.15 -1.37
CA ALA A 10 1.37 -10.30 -1.29
C ALA A 10 -0.06 -9.92 -1.73
N GLY A 11 -0.71 -10.83 -2.43
CA GLY A 11 -2.11 -10.64 -2.78
C GLY A 11 -2.37 -10.04 -4.16
N ARG A 12 -1.48 -10.20 -5.14
CA ARG A 12 -1.74 -9.77 -6.55
C ARG A 12 -2.82 -10.60 -7.23
N GLY A 13 -2.78 -11.92 -7.09
CA GLY A 13 -3.65 -12.85 -7.82
C GLY A 13 -5.04 -13.18 -7.23
N PRO A 14 -5.35 -12.96 -5.93
CA PRO A 14 -6.64 -13.28 -5.36
C PRO A 14 -7.81 -12.55 -6.01
N LEU A 15 -8.99 -13.20 -6.01
CA LEU A 15 -10.27 -12.63 -6.48
C LEU A 15 -10.90 -11.68 -5.46
N ALA A 16 -10.49 -11.76 -4.19
CA ALA A 16 -11.04 -10.95 -3.10
C ALA A 16 -9.96 -10.47 -2.12
N GLY A 17 -10.26 -9.37 -1.44
CA GLY A 17 -9.44 -8.80 -0.39
C GLY A 17 -8.32 -7.86 -0.89
N PRO A 18 -7.61 -7.23 0.06
CA PRO A 18 -6.60 -6.23 -0.24
C PRO A 18 -5.30 -6.82 -0.78
N LEU A 19 -4.51 -5.94 -1.40
CA LEU A 19 -3.09 -6.11 -1.65
C LEU A 19 -2.31 -5.63 -0.43
N TYR A 20 -1.22 -6.30 -0.08
CA TYR A 20 -0.26 -5.89 0.93
C TYR A 20 1.14 -5.79 0.35
N VAL A 21 1.86 -4.76 0.76
CA VAL A 21 3.27 -4.56 0.46
C VAL A 21 4.02 -4.48 1.78
N GLY A 22 5.06 -5.28 1.94
CA GLY A 22 6.00 -5.20 3.05
C GLY A 22 7.23 -4.41 2.65
N ALA A 23 7.82 -3.71 3.61
CA ALA A 23 9.06 -2.95 3.43
C ALA A 23 9.98 -3.13 4.65
N VAL A 24 11.28 -3.21 4.41
CA VAL A 24 12.31 -3.36 5.45
C VAL A 24 13.47 -2.41 5.18
N LEU A 25 13.85 -1.62 6.17
CA LEU A 25 15.07 -0.83 6.23
C LEU A 25 16.03 -1.50 7.23
N PRO A 26 17.09 -2.20 6.78
CA PRO A 26 18.05 -2.81 7.67
C PRO A 26 18.99 -1.75 8.26
N ARG A 27 19.34 -1.90 9.54
CA ARG A 27 20.36 -1.13 10.25
C ARG A 27 21.66 -1.92 10.47
N GLN A 28 21.64 -3.19 10.08
CA GLN A 28 22.79 -4.10 10.07
C GLN A 28 22.74 -5.04 8.88
N ARG A 29 23.79 -5.79 8.62
CA ARG A 29 23.82 -6.81 7.56
C ARG A 29 23.15 -8.10 8.05
N PHE A 30 22.33 -8.71 7.18
CA PHE A 30 21.73 -10.01 7.38
C PHE A 30 22.30 -11.05 6.41
N THR A 31 22.31 -12.33 6.82
CA THR A 31 22.79 -13.45 6.00
C THR A 31 21.61 -14.31 5.57
N LYS A 32 21.72 -14.97 4.41
CA LYS A 32 20.68 -15.81 3.82
C LYS A 32 20.12 -16.91 4.76
N ASN A 33 20.93 -17.40 5.72
CA ASN A 33 20.51 -18.45 6.62
C ASN A 33 19.42 -18.06 7.61
N HIS A 34 19.09 -16.78 7.74
CA HIS A 34 18.12 -16.30 8.72
C HIS A 34 16.67 -16.31 8.20
N TYR A 35 16.47 -16.17 6.89
CA TYR A 35 15.14 -16.07 6.28
C TYR A 35 15.12 -16.86 4.97
N LYS A 36 14.18 -17.80 4.87
CA LYS A 36 13.95 -18.62 3.67
C LYS A 36 12.81 -18.03 2.83
N ASP A 37 12.73 -18.42 1.57
CA ASP A 37 11.63 -18.09 0.68
C ASP A 37 10.27 -18.32 1.38
N SER A 38 9.46 -17.28 1.47
CA SER A 38 8.16 -17.30 2.16
C SER A 38 7.16 -18.29 1.53
N LYS A 39 7.34 -18.63 0.24
CA LYS A 39 6.45 -19.49 -0.54
C LYS A 39 6.58 -20.98 -0.17
N ILE A 40 7.76 -21.41 0.32
CA ILE A 40 7.99 -22.80 0.74
C ILE A 40 7.68 -23.04 2.22
N LEU A 41 7.35 -21.98 2.98
CA LEU A 41 7.07 -22.05 4.41
C LEU A 41 5.60 -22.36 4.67
N SER A 42 5.33 -23.18 5.70
CA SER A 42 3.98 -23.33 6.24
C SER A 42 3.50 -22.03 6.91
N GLU A 43 2.20 -21.88 7.11
CA GLU A 43 1.61 -20.72 7.80
C GLU A 43 2.23 -20.52 9.21
N ARG A 44 2.37 -21.62 9.98
CA ARG A 44 3.02 -21.61 11.31
C ARG A 44 4.47 -21.14 11.26
N GLN A 45 5.23 -21.57 10.24
CA GLN A 45 6.62 -21.12 10.08
C GLN A 45 6.72 -19.66 9.70
N ARG A 46 5.83 -19.16 8.82
CA ARG A 46 5.76 -17.73 8.49
C ARG A 46 5.43 -16.89 9.71
N GLU A 47 4.49 -17.32 10.54
CA GLU A 47 4.11 -16.64 11.78
C GLU A 47 5.29 -16.54 12.75
N ALA A 48 6.00 -17.64 12.97
CA ALA A 48 7.20 -17.66 13.82
C ALA A 48 8.30 -16.70 13.31
N LEU A 49 8.50 -16.65 11.99
CA LEU A 49 9.45 -15.70 11.38
C LEU A 49 8.97 -14.25 11.49
N PHE A 50 7.68 -13.99 11.36
CA PHE A 50 7.13 -12.65 11.56
C PHE A 50 7.34 -12.16 13.00
N GLN A 51 7.10 -13.00 14.01
CA GLN A 51 7.43 -12.69 15.39
C GLN A 51 8.93 -12.40 15.58
N LYS A 52 9.81 -13.16 14.90
CA LYS A 52 11.25 -12.88 14.92
C LYS A 52 11.59 -11.54 14.26
N ILE A 53 10.92 -11.15 13.19
CA ILE A 53 11.07 -9.83 12.54
C ILE A 53 10.68 -8.71 13.53
N GLN A 54 9.56 -8.86 14.25
CA GLN A 54 9.13 -7.92 15.28
C GLN A 54 10.14 -7.78 16.42
N GLN A 55 10.70 -8.91 16.89
CA GLN A 55 11.78 -8.91 17.87
C GLN A 55 13.08 -8.24 17.34
N THR A 56 13.36 -8.37 16.05
CA THR A 56 14.51 -7.74 15.40
C THR A 56 14.32 -6.22 15.32
N GLU A 57 13.10 -5.76 15.06
CA GLU A 57 12.75 -4.34 15.10
C GLU A 57 12.84 -3.78 16.52
N SER A 58 12.33 -4.49 17.54
CA SER A 58 12.41 -4.05 18.94
C SER A 58 13.85 -3.87 19.44
N LYS A 59 14.80 -4.60 18.85
CA LYS A 59 16.25 -4.45 19.07
C LYS A 59 16.89 -3.34 18.21
N ASN A 60 16.10 -2.57 17.48
CA ASN A 60 16.56 -1.51 16.58
C ASN A 60 17.53 -1.96 15.49
N GLN A 61 17.45 -3.23 15.07
CA GLN A 61 18.31 -3.81 14.01
C GLN A 61 17.72 -3.64 12.62
N ILE A 62 16.41 -3.42 12.53
CA ILE A 62 15.66 -3.06 11.32
C ILE A 62 14.59 -2.03 11.67
N LEU A 63 14.03 -1.37 10.65
CA LEU A 63 12.68 -0.83 10.68
C LEU A 63 11.87 -1.55 9.64
N TYR A 64 10.65 -1.96 9.96
CA TYR A 64 9.74 -2.47 8.95
C TYR A 64 8.49 -1.61 8.84
N GLY A 65 7.90 -1.63 7.65
CA GLY A 65 6.64 -0.99 7.35
C GLY A 65 5.80 -1.86 6.44
N TYR A 66 4.54 -1.49 6.29
CA TYR A 66 3.66 -2.09 5.30
C TYR A 66 2.72 -1.04 4.71
N GLY A 67 2.26 -1.31 3.51
CA GLY A 67 1.24 -0.51 2.85
C GLY A 67 0.20 -1.42 2.20
N THR A 68 -1.03 -0.93 2.10
CA THR A 68 -2.14 -1.70 1.57
C THR A 68 -2.80 -0.98 0.40
N ALA A 69 -3.44 -1.75 -0.49
CA ALA A 69 -4.43 -1.23 -1.41
C ALA A 69 -5.68 -2.12 -1.35
N SER A 70 -6.83 -1.49 -1.15
CA SER A 70 -8.12 -2.18 -1.05
C SER A 70 -8.56 -2.78 -2.39
N SER A 71 -9.49 -3.72 -2.36
CA SER A 71 -10.15 -4.25 -3.56
C SER A 71 -10.77 -3.14 -4.41
N ARG A 72 -11.33 -2.10 -3.77
CA ARG A 72 -11.90 -0.94 -4.45
C ARG A 72 -10.85 -0.10 -5.17
N GLU A 73 -9.69 0.15 -4.56
CA GLU A 73 -8.58 0.87 -5.22
C GLU A 73 -8.03 0.06 -6.40
N ILE A 74 -7.94 -1.27 -6.26
CA ILE A 74 -7.55 -2.17 -7.36
C ILE A 74 -8.54 -2.05 -8.53
N ASP A 75 -9.85 -2.04 -8.25
CA ASP A 75 -10.88 -1.92 -9.26
C ASP A 75 -10.91 -0.54 -9.94
N LEU A 76 -10.64 0.54 -9.20
CA LEU A 76 -10.65 1.91 -9.71
C LEU A 76 -9.40 2.24 -10.54
N HIS A 77 -8.23 1.83 -10.07
CA HIS A 77 -6.95 2.29 -10.60
C HIS A 77 -6.15 1.21 -11.33
N GLY A 78 -6.58 -0.06 -11.20
CA GLY A 78 -5.86 -1.21 -11.72
C GLY A 78 -4.68 -1.65 -10.83
N MET A 79 -4.18 -2.87 -11.06
CA MET A 79 -3.18 -3.52 -10.21
C MET A 79 -1.86 -2.75 -10.13
N THR A 80 -1.38 -2.18 -11.24
CA THR A 80 -0.09 -1.46 -11.25
C THR A 80 -0.14 -0.23 -10.34
N LYS A 81 -1.24 0.53 -10.39
CA LYS A 81 -1.42 1.72 -9.57
C LYS A 81 -1.65 1.35 -8.10
N ALA A 82 -2.40 0.30 -7.84
CA ALA A 82 -2.60 -0.25 -6.50
C ALA A 82 -1.28 -0.69 -5.85
N LEU A 83 -0.39 -1.33 -6.63
CA LEU A 83 0.97 -1.66 -6.18
C LEU A 83 1.79 -0.41 -5.88
N GLN A 84 1.73 0.61 -6.75
CA GLN A 84 2.38 1.90 -6.48
C GLN A 84 1.93 2.48 -5.14
N PHE A 85 0.62 2.54 -4.87
CA PHE A 85 0.09 3.03 -3.59
C PHE A 85 0.58 2.20 -2.40
N GLY A 86 0.54 0.87 -2.53
CA GLY A 86 1.04 -0.03 -1.49
C GLY A 86 2.52 0.21 -1.17
N VAL A 87 3.38 0.34 -2.20
CA VAL A 87 4.81 0.63 -2.01
C VAL A 87 5.00 1.99 -1.33
N LEU A 88 4.34 3.03 -1.82
CA LEU A 88 4.48 4.38 -1.25
C LEU A 88 4.05 4.44 0.22
N ARG A 89 2.93 3.79 0.58
CA ARG A 89 2.45 3.69 1.97
C ARG A 89 3.41 2.91 2.87
N ALA A 90 4.01 1.81 2.37
CA ALA A 90 5.01 1.05 3.11
C ALA A 90 6.29 1.86 3.36
N VAL A 91 6.77 2.59 2.34
CA VAL A 91 7.91 3.51 2.45
C VAL A 91 7.58 4.66 3.40
N GLN A 92 6.39 5.26 3.32
CA GLN A 92 5.93 6.32 4.21
C GLN A 92 6.01 5.89 5.68
N MET A 93 5.54 4.69 6.02
CA MET A 93 5.62 4.16 7.38
C MET A 93 7.07 4.04 7.87
N ILE A 94 8.00 3.58 7.03
CA ILE A 94 9.43 3.52 7.38
C ILE A 94 10.01 4.92 7.59
N LEU A 95 9.73 5.86 6.68
CA LEU A 95 10.23 7.24 6.79
C LEU A 95 9.70 7.93 8.04
N GLN A 96 8.44 7.68 8.41
CA GLN A 96 7.87 8.17 9.66
C GLN A 96 8.63 7.64 10.89
N LYS A 97 8.95 6.34 10.91
CA LYS A 97 9.76 5.73 11.98
C LYS A 97 11.20 6.29 12.02
N VAL A 98 11.81 6.51 10.84
CA VAL A 98 13.14 7.17 10.75
C VAL A 98 13.07 8.57 11.32
N TYR A 99 12.07 9.35 10.93
CA TYR A 99 11.87 10.69 11.47
C TYR A 99 11.72 10.70 12.98
N GLN A 100 10.89 9.81 13.53
CA GLN A 100 10.69 9.71 14.98
C GLN A 100 11.93 9.27 15.73
N ALA A 101 12.67 8.27 15.23
CA ALA A 101 13.81 7.69 15.93
C ALA A 101 15.12 8.50 15.78
N GLU A 102 15.39 9.03 14.59
CA GLU A 102 16.69 9.63 14.25
C GLU A 102 16.64 11.15 14.23
N ILE A 103 15.60 11.72 13.65
CA ILE A 103 15.50 13.18 13.49
C ILE A 103 15.07 13.84 14.79
N ILE A 104 14.03 13.34 15.45
CA ILE A 104 13.61 13.87 16.77
C ILE A 104 14.68 13.62 17.84
N GLY A 105 15.30 12.44 17.83
CA GLY A 105 16.36 12.10 18.79
C GLY A 105 17.63 12.95 18.67
N GLN A 106 18.00 13.37 17.45
CA GLN A 106 19.14 14.25 17.19
C GLN A 106 18.80 15.75 17.34
N LEU A 107 17.60 16.15 16.92
CA LEU A 107 17.14 17.54 16.96
C LEU A 107 16.78 18.03 18.37
N GLY A 108 16.57 17.12 19.32
CA GLY A 108 16.38 17.48 20.73
C GLY A 108 17.58 18.23 21.37
N LYS A 109 18.69 18.38 20.62
CA LYS A 109 19.90 19.09 21.08
C LYS A 109 20.19 20.41 20.39
N SER A 110 19.56 20.76 19.25
CA SER A 110 19.78 22.05 18.55
C SER A 110 18.74 22.28 17.46
N LEU A 111 17.51 22.68 17.83
CA LEU A 111 16.48 23.08 16.86
C LEU A 111 16.64 24.55 16.48
N CYS A 112 17.05 24.81 15.23
CA CYS A 112 16.81 26.06 14.55
C CYS A 112 15.31 26.16 14.18
N SER A 113 14.72 27.38 14.13
CA SER A 113 13.30 27.60 13.85
C SER A 113 12.80 26.99 12.52
N CYS A 114 13.66 26.86 11.52
CA CYS A 114 13.33 26.24 10.23
C CYS A 114 13.14 24.72 10.35
N ASP A 115 13.84 24.04 11.25
CA ASP A 115 13.71 22.58 11.44
C ASP A 115 12.38 22.23 12.12
N ALA A 116 11.90 23.11 13.02
CA ALA A 116 10.61 22.95 13.67
C ALA A 116 9.44 23.06 12.63
N MET A 117 9.52 23.99 11.67
CA MET A 117 8.52 24.11 10.60
C MET A 117 8.52 22.89 9.68
N GLN A 118 9.69 22.39 9.28
CA GLN A 118 9.78 21.16 8.49
C GLN A 118 9.20 19.95 9.25
N GLY A 119 9.39 19.89 10.55
CA GLY A 119 8.81 18.86 11.41
C GLY A 119 7.29 18.86 11.40
N ILE A 120 6.66 20.04 11.50
CA ILE A 120 5.20 20.19 11.44
C ILE A 120 4.67 19.80 10.06
N VAL A 121 5.34 20.22 8.98
CA VAL A 121 4.95 19.86 7.61
C VAL A 121 5.03 18.35 7.41
N LEU A 122 6.12 17.68 7.82
CA LEU A 122 6.26 16.23 7.74
C LEU A 122 5.18 15.50 8.54
N GLN A 123 4.88 15.95 9.77
CA GLN A 123 3.83 15.35 10.58
C GLN A 123 2.47 15.42 9.89
N ASN A 124 2.13 16.54 9.28
CA ASN A 124 0.88 16.70 8.53
C ASN A 124 0.86 15.80 7.29
N LEU A 125 1.95 15.75 6.51
CA LEU A 125 2.06 14.90 5.32
C LEU A 125 1.96 13.40 5.66
N PHE A 126 2.44 12.97 6.84
CA PHE A 126 2.28 11.57 7.28
C PHE A 126 0.83 11.23 7.64
N LEU A 127 -0.03 12.20 7.92
CA LEU A 127 -1.46 12.00 8.20
C LEU A 127 -2.33 12.02 6.94
N GLU A 128 -1.84 12.56 5.82
CA GLU A 128 -2.57 12.60 4.56
C GLU A 128 -2.64 11.21 3.90
N GLN A 129 -3.85 10.63 3.85
CA GLN A 129 -4.09 9.35 3.18
C GLN A 129 -4.64 9.50 1.75
N GLU A 130 -5.31 10.61 1.44
CA GLU A 130 -6.03 10.79 0.17
C GLU A 130 -5.11 11.16 -1.01
N ASN A 131 -4.03 11.92 -0.78
CA ASN A 131 -3.09 12.37 -1.83
C ASN A 131 -1.72 11.68 -1.72
N THR A 132 -1.71 10.35 -1.63
CA THR A 132 -0.49 9.55 -1.39
C THR A 132 0.67 9.89 -2.34
N LEU A 133 0.41 10.21 -3.61
CA LEU A 133 1.46 10.51 -4.60
C LEU A 133 2.15 11.85 -4.32
N GLU A 134 1.36 12.90 -4.09
CA GLU A 134 1.87 14.26 -3.84
C GLU A 134 2.55 14.34 -2.48
N ALA A 135 1.92 13.81 -1.44
CA ALA A 135 2.48 13.74 -0.10
C ALA A 135 3.83 12.99 -0.10
N MET A 136 3.92 11.86 -0.79
CA MET A 136 5.16 11.09 -0.86
C MET A 136 6.26 11.79 -1.65
N ALA A 137 5.94 12.53 -2.71
CA ALA A 137 6.92 13.34 -3.42
C ALA A 137 7.49 14.44 -2.52
N GLN A 138 6.64 15.14 -1.76
CA GLN A 138 7.06 16.16 -0.81
C GLN A 138 7.90 15.60 0.35
N ILE A 139 7.48 14.47 0.94
CA ILE A 139 8.26 13.77 1.98
C ILE A 139 9.64 13.42 1.44
N ALA A 140 9.74 12.85 0.24
CA ALA A 140 11.03 12.50 -0.37
C ALA A 140 11.92 13.71 -0.62
N ASP A 141 11.35 14.85 -1.05
CA ASP A 141 12.08 16.10 -1.24
C ASP A 141 12.61 16.68 0.09
N ILE A 142 11.80 16.63 1.17
CA ILE A 142 12.23 17.06 2.50
C ILE A 142 13.38 16.17 3.02
N PHE A 143 13.24 14.84 2.93
CA PHE A 143 14.30 13.92 3.37
C PHE A 143 15.60 14.15 2.59
N ARG A 144 15.52 14.42 1.29
CA ARG A 144 16.68 14.78 0.45
C ARG A 144 17.31 16.10 0.92
N GLY A 145 16.51 17.10 1.26
CA GLY A 145 16.98 18.37 1.84
C GLY A 145 17.72 18.17 3.16
N LEU A 146 17.36 17.15 3.94
CA LEU A 146 18.07 16.74 5.16
C LEU A 146 19.32 15.88 4.90
N GLY A 147 19.76 15.71 3.65
CA GLY A 147 20.91 14.88 3.27
C GLY A 147 20.67 13.37 3.35
N LEU A 148 19.39 12.94 3.35
CA LEU A 148 18.98 11.54 3.36
C LEU A 148 18.64 11.09 1.94
N GLU A 149 19.36 10.13 1.40
CA GLU A 149 19.15 9.57 0.06
C GLU A 149 18.38 8.24 0.16
N LEU A 150 17.26 8.16 -0.56
CA LEU A 150 16.48 6.93 -0.67
C LEU A 150 17.02 6.05 -1.80
N GLU A 151 17.06 4.74 -1.56
CA GLU A 151 17.21 3.70 -2.58
C GLU A 151 16.23 2.57 -2.28
N LEU A 152 15.48 2.11 -3.29
CA LEU A 152 14.56 1.00 -3.12
C LEU A 152 15.08 -0.24 -3.84
N SER A 153 14.89 -1.42 -3.25
CA SER A 153 15.10 -2.73 -3.86
C SER A 153 13.79 -3.50 -3.83
N ILE A 154 13.19 -3.77 -4.98
CA ILE A 154 11.85 -4.36 -5.12
C ILE A 154 11.96 -5.76 -5.72
N ASP A 155 11.25 -6.75 -5.16
CA ASP A 155 11.12 -8.07 -5.80
C ASP A 155 10.45 -7.95 -7.17
N GLY A 156 10.93 -8.78 -8.12
CA GLY A 156 10.39 -8.84 -9.48
C GLY A 156 11.13 -7.94 -10.48
N ASN A 157 10.40 -7.47 -11.50
CA ASN A 157 10.97 -6.77 -12.67
C ASN A 157 10.32 -5.41 -12.97
N ARG A 158 9.55 -4.84 -12.04
CA ARG A 158 8.81 -3.57 -12.25
C ARG A 158 8.99 -2.61 -11.08
N THR A 159 9.18 -1.33 -11.40
CA THR A 159 9.28 -0.24 -10.42
C THR A 159 7.91 0.29 -9.98
N PHE A 160 6.84 -0.06 -10.69
CA PHE A 160 5.47 0.47 -10.51
C PHE A 160 5.37 2.00 -10.58
N GLY A 161 6.39 2.69 -11.13
CA GLY A 161 6.44 4.15 -11.24
C GLY A 161 6.79 4.87 -9.93
N VAL A 162 7.27 4.14 -8.91
CA VAL A 162 7.69 4.76 -7.63
C VAL A 162 9.00 5.52 -7.77
N ASP A 163 9.86 5.11 -8.70
CA ASP A 163 11.08 5.83 -9.10
C ASP A 163 10.80 7.26 -9.54
N GLN A 164 9.75 7.46 -10.32
CA GLN A 164 9.31 8.78 -10.78
C GLN A 164 8.72 9.62 -9.64
N THR A 165 7.91 9.00 -8.78
CA THR A 165 7.25 9.69 -7.65
C THR A 165 8.25 10.12 -6.59
N LEU A 166 9.16 9.22 -6.17
CA LEU A 166 10.14 9.48 -5.12
C LEU A 166 11.42 10.13 -5.65
N LYS A 167 11.61 10.15 -6.97
CA LYS A 167 12.83 10.64 -7.64
C LYS A 167 14.09 9.99 -7.04
N CYS A 168 14.07 8.69 -6.81
CA CYS A 168 15.15 7.92 -6.20
C CYS A 168 15.47 6.67 -7.02
N PRO A 169 16.70 6.12 -6.91
CA PRO A 169 17.06 4.86 -7.53
C PRO A 169 16.14 3.71 -7.06
N VAL A 170 15.61 2.94 -8.01
CA VAL A 170 14.84 1.72 -7.75
C VAL A 170 15.49 0.56 -8.49
N ILE A 171 15.94 -0.45 -7.74
CA ILE A 171 16.55 -1.67 -8.26
C ILE A 171 15.50 -2.78 -8.19
N THR A 172 15.20 -3.40 -9.31
CA THR A 172 14.32 -4.57 -9.37
C THR A 172 15.15 -5.85 -9.36
N ILE A 173 14.73 -6.85 -8.57
CA ILE A 173 15.48 -8.08 -8.36
C ILE A 173 14.53 -9.26 -8.54
N ILE A 174 14.71 -9.99 -9.64
CA ILE A 174 13.91 -11.19 -9.94
C ILE A 174 14.24 -12.27 -8.91
N HIS A 175 13.22 -12.86 -8.29
CA HIS A 175 13.35 -13.82 -7.17
C HIS A 175 14.15 -13.27 -5.98
N GLY A 176 13.99 -11.98 -5.71
CA GLY A 176 14.68 -11.29 -4.62
C GLY A 176 14.34 -11.89 -3.25
N ASP A 177 13.12 -12.39 -3.06
CA ASP A 177 12.67 -13.09 -1.86
C ASP A 177 13.48 -14.37 -1.55
N ALA A 178 13.99 -15.05 -2.58
CA ALA A 178 14.89 -16.19 -2.43
C ALA A 178 16.38 -15.81 -2.32
N LEU A 179 16.76 -14.62 -2.78
CA LEU A 179 18.17 -14.19 -2.90
C LEU A 179 18.62 -13.26 -1.77
N ILE A 180 17.74 -12.38 -1.29
CA ILE A 180 18.05 -11.28 -0.38
C ILE A 180 17.22 -11.40 0.90
N PRO A 181 17.85 -11.57 2.07
CA PRO A 181 17.15 -11.75 3.35
C PRO A 181 16.14 -10.66 3.67
N GLU A 182 16.46 -9.41 3.34
CA GLU A 182 15.60 -8.26 3.61
C GLU A 182 14.35 -8.25 2.72
N ILE A 183 14.45 -8.73 1.46
CA ILE A 183 13.28 -8.92 0.58
C ILE A 183 12.44 -10.09 1.10
N SER A 184 13.09 -11.19 1.56
CA SER A 184 12.37 -12.30 2.19
C SER A 184 11.61 -11.85 3.45
N MET A 185 12.20 -10.99 4.30
CA MET A 185 11.48 -10.39 5.43
C MET A 185 10.27 -9.58 4.96
N ALA A 186 10.43 -8.74 3.92
CA ALA A 186 9.34 -7.95 3.36
C ALA A 186 8.20 -8.84 2.83
N SER A 187 8.54 -9.96 2.16
CA SER A 187 7.60 -10.98 1.70
C SER A 187 6.80 -11.59 2.86
N ILE A 188 7.50 -11.99 3.93
CA ILE A 188 6.87 -12.55 5.14
C ILE A 188 5.91 -11.55 5.77
N ILE A 189 6.33 -10.28 5.93
CA ILE A 189 5.49 -9.20 6.48
C ILE A 189 4.21 -9.05 5.64
N ALA A 190 4.35 -8.89 4.32
CA ALA A 190 3.21 -8.73 3.42
C ALA A 190 2.27 -9.92 3.49
N LYS A 191 2.81 -11.14 3.48
CA LYS A 191 2.02 -12.39 3.46
C LYS A 191 1.29 -12.62 4.78
N VAL A 192 1.96 -12.49 5.91
CA VAL A 192 1.36 -12.73 7.24
C VAL A 192 0.26 -11.72 7.53
N LEU A 193 0.54 -10.42 7.34
CA LEU A 193 -0.44 -9.37 7.60
C LEU A 193 -1.66 -9.50 6.67
N ARG A 194 -1.46 -9.86 5.41
CA ARG A 194 -2.57 -10.11 4.50
C ARG A 194 -3.40 -11.33 4.93
N ASP A 195 -2.75 -12.43 5.31
CA ASP A 195 -3.46 -13.64 5.71
C ASP A 195 -4.30 -13.40 6.98
N HIS A 196 -3.78 -12.62 7.96
CA HIS A 196 -4.53 -12.20 9.15
C HIS A 196 -5.80 -11.42 8.77
N VAL A 197 -5.69 -10.42 7.89
CA VAL A 197 -6.86 -9.66 7.45
C VAL A 197 -7.87 -10.53 6.71
N MET A 198 -7.43 -11.50 5.90
CA MET A 198 -8.35 -12.42 5.22
C MET A 198 -9.05 -13.37 6.20
N ILE A 199 -8.42 -13.75 7.31
CA ILE A 199 -9.04 -14.54 8.38
C ILE A 199 -10.13 -13.70 9.08
N GLU A 200 -9.83 -12.45 9.42
CA GLU A 200 -10.80 -11.53 10.04
C GLU A 200 -11.99 -11.25 9.11
N LEU A 201 -11.73 -10.94 7.84
CA LEU A 201 -12.79 -10.80 6.83
C LEU A 201 -13.64 -12.07 6.66
N GLY A 202 -13.07 -13.26 6.93
CA GLY A 202 -13.81 -14.51 6.94
C GLY A 202 -14.91 -14.55 8.00
N LYS A 203 -14.79 -13.79 9.09
CA LYS A 203 -15.84 -13.67 10.12
C LYS A 203 -17.01 -12.78 9.65
N ASP A 204 -16.69 -11.71 8.88
CA ASP A 204 -17.70 -10.79 8.35
C ASP A 204 -18.42 -11.37 7.12
N TYR A 205 -17.75 -12.27 6.39
CA TYR A 205 -18.25 -12.91 5.18
C TYR A 205 -18.17 -14.45 5.26
N PRO A 206 -18.86 -15.09 6.22
CA PRO A 206 -18.71 -16.53 6.52
C PRO A 206 -19.07 -17.42 5.33
N GLN A 207 -19.96 -16.96 4.42
CA GLN A 207 -20.38 -17.70 3.24
C GLN A 207 -19.29 -17.93 2.18
N TYR A 208 -18.12 -17.25 2.26
CA TYR A 208 -17.04 -17.38 1.26
C TYR A 208 -15.83 -18.15 1.75
N ASN A 209 -15.75 -18.54 3.00
CA ASN A 209 -14.61 -19.29 3.58
C ASN A 209 -13.23 -18.64 3.35
N PHE A 210 -13.15 -17.31 3.45
CA PHE A 210 -11.89 -16.55 3.23
C PHE A 210 -10.77 -16.96 4.17
N ALA A 211 -11.09 -17.45 5.36
CA ALA A 211 -10.09 -17.94 6.31
C ALA A 211 -9.25 -19.09 5.75
N GLN A 212 -9.79 -19.92 4.85
CA GLN A 212 -9.09 -21.06 4.26
C GLN A 212 -8.28 -20.63 3.03
N HIS A 213 -8.93 -20.16 1.99
CA HIS A 213 -8.27 -19.90 0.70
C HIS A 213 -7.76 -18.47 0.56
N LYS A 214 -7.88 -17.61 1.58
CA LYS A 214 -7.37 -16.23 1.62
C LYS A 214 -7.77 -15.38 0.39
N GLY A 215 -8.94 -15.65 -0.19
CA GLY A 215 -9.48 -14.95 -1.36
C GLY A 215 -8.90 -15.40 -2.72
N TYR A 216 -8.02 -16.40 -2.75
CA TYR A 216 -7.53 -16.96 -4.02
C TYR A 216 -8.65 -17.68 -4.77
N GLY A 217 -8.58 -17.68 -6.11
CA GLY A 217 -9.58 -18.26 -7.00
C GLY A 217 -9.53 -19.81 -7.04
N THR A 218 -9.62 -20.47 -5.89
CA THR A 218 -9.81 -21.92 -5.81
C THR A 218 -11.16 -22.32 -6.41
N GLN A 219 -11.36 -23.59 -6.71
CA GLN A 219 -12.67 -24.05 -7.20
C GLN A 219 -13.75 -23.74 -6.20
N GLU A 220 -13.54 -24.07 -4.92
CA GLU A 220 -14.45 -23.74 -3.82
C GLU A 220 -14.85 -22.26 -3.81
N HIS A 221 -13.88 -21.33 -3.88
CA HIS A 221 -14.17 -19.89 -3.87
C HIS A 221 -15.01 -19.47 -5.08
N ARG A 222 -14.74 -20.01 -6.27
CA ARG A 222 -15.53 -19.73 -7.48
C ARG A 222 -16.98 -20.24 -7.35
N ASP A 223 -17.15 -21.44 -6.79
CA ASP A 223 -18.47 -22.05 -6.56
C ASP A 223 -19.29 -21.22 -5.56
N LEU A 224 -18.65 -20.75 -4.47
CA LEU A 224 -19.28 -19.87 -3.48
C LEU A 224 -19.65 -18.50 -4.08
N ILE A 225 -18.82 -17.93 -4.98
CA ILE A 225 -19.19 -16.71 -5.70
C ILE A 225 -20.37 -16.97 -6.65
N ALA A 226 -20.42 -18.10 -7.33
CA ALA A 226 -21.56 -18.45 -8.19
C ALA A 226 -22.86 -18.63 -7.39
N GLN A 227 -22.77 -19.17 -6.16
CA GLN A 227 -23.92 -19.40 -5.30
C GLN A 227 -24.42 -18.12 -4.63
N HIS A 228 -23.54 -17.28 -4.10
CA HIS A 228 -23.88 -16.14 -3.23
C HIS A 228 -23.74 -14.78 -3.92
N GLY A 229 -23.23 -14.74 -5.18
CA GLY A 229 -22.78 -13.51 -5.83
C GLY A 229 -21.45 -13.01 -5.24
N PRO A 230 -20.86 -11.94 -5.77
CA PRO A 230 -19.67 -11.32 -5.19
C PRO A 230 -20.04 -10.34 -4.07
N SER A 231 -19.28 -10.31 -2.99
CA SER A 231 -19.33 -9.25 -1.99
C SER A 231 -18.57 -8.00 -2.43
N ASP A 232 -18.60 -6.94 -1.65
CA ASP A 232 -17.92 -5.65 -1.89
C ASP A 232 -16.38 -5.74 -1.79
N ILE A 233 -15.84 -6.76 -1.11
CA ILE A 233 -14.40 -7.01 -1.07
C ILE A 233 -13.87 -7.84 -2.25
N HIS A 234 -14.74 -8.33 -3.14
CA HIS A 234 -14.31 -8.98 -4.37
C HIS A 234 -13.82 -7.96 -5.40
N ARG A 235 -12.77 -8.33 -6.13
CA ARG A 235 -12.17 -7.51 -7.18
C ARG A 235 -12.92 -7.71 -8.49
N LYS A 236 -13.81 -6.79 -8.81
CA LYS A 236 -14.68 -6.87 -10.00
C LYS A 236 -13.91 -7.00 -11.31
N LEU A 237 -12.70 -6.40 -11.38
CA LEU A 237 -11.83 -6.55 -12.55
C LEU A 237 -11.42 -8.00 -12.80
N PHE A 238 -11.15 -8.76 -11.73
CA PHE A 238 -10.69 -10.15 -11.79
C PHE A 238 -11.84 -11.13 -12.01
N LEU A 239 -13.02 -10.82 -11.48
CA LEU A 239 -14.21 -11.66 -11.68
C LEU A 239 -14.64 -11.74 -13.15
N LYS A 240 -14.32 -10.74 -13.97
CA LYS A 240 -14.67 -10.73 -15.40
C LYS A 240 -14.06 -11.90 -16.19
N GLU A 241 -12.98 -12.48 -15.70
CA GLU A 241 -12.34 -13.63 -16.32
C GLU A 241 -13.16 -14.91 -16.12
N TYR A 242 -13.73 -15.07 -14.93
CA TYR A 242 -14.45 -16.28 -14.52
C TYR A 242 -15.96 -16.17 -14.68
N PHE A 243 -16.51 -14.95 -14.64
CA PHE A 243 -17.94 -14.67 -14.63
C PHE A 243 -18.29 -13.67 -15.75
N PRO A 244 -18.74 -14.14 -16.92
CA PRO A 244 -19.02 -13.29 -18.10
C PRO A 244 -20.04 -12.17 -17.86
N GLU A 245 -20.96 -12.33 -16.90
CA GLU A 245 -21.97 -11.33 -16.50
C GLU A 245 -21.33 -10.03 -16.00
N PHE A 246 -20.13 -10.08 -15.41
CA PHE A 246 -19.38 -8.89 -14.97
C PHE A 246 -18.60 -8.20 -16.10
N LYS A 247 -18.60 -8.75 -17.32
CA LYS A 247 -18.01 -8.09 -18.51
C LYS A 247 -18.83 -6.90 -19.00
N LYS A 248 -20.13 -6.84 -18.68
CA LYS A 248 -20.99 -5.72 -19.10
C LYS A 248 -20.61 -4.48 -18.30
N LYS A 249 -20.17 -3.41 -19.01
CA LYS A 249 -19.97 -2.09 -18.39
C LYS A 249 -21.28 -1.69 -17.69
N PRO A 250 -21.25 -1.16 -16.45
CA PRO A 250 -22.44 -0.59 -15.86
C PRO A 250 -23.00 0.44 -16.85
N LYS A 251 -24.28 0.33 -17.23
CA LYS A 251 -24.95 1.35 -18.04
C LYS A 251 -24.79 2.65 -17.26
N LYS A 252 -24.16 3.66 -17.89
CA LYS A 252 -24.11 5.02 -17.32
C LYS A 252 -25.54 5.35 -16.85
N PRO A 253 -25.74 5.84 -15.61
CA PRO A 253 -27.06 6.26 -15.18
C PRO A 253 -27.57 7.21 -16.23
N LYS A 254 -28.77 6.95 -16.79
CA LYS A 254 -29.42 7.85 -17.75
C LYS A 254 -29.43 9.19 -17.07
N GLN A 255 -28.74 10.18 -17.64
CA GLN A 255 -28.81 11.57 -17.17
C GLN A 255 -30.30 11.88 -17.09
N SER A 256 -30.80 12.16 -15.89
CA SER A 256 -32.13 12.66 -15.66
C SER A 256 -32.30 13.87 -16.59
N LYS A 257 -33.36 13.84 -17.38
CA LYS A 257 -33.72 14.91 -18.31
C LYS A 257 -33.51 16.25 -17.60
N LYS A 258 -32.75 17.14 -18.25
CA LYS A 258 -32.54 18.52 -17.79
C LYS A 258 -33.85 19.07 -17.28
N VAL A 259 -33.90 19.35 -15.98
CA VAL A 259 -34.95 20.17 -15.40
C VAL A 259 -34.88 21.50 -16.13
N SER A 260 -35.97 21.85 -16.87
CA SER A 260 -36.11 23.10 -17.56
C SER A 260 -35.82 24.25 -16.61
N ARG A 261 -34.88 25.12 -16.99
CA ARG A 261 -34.57 26.35 -16.23
C ARG A 261 -35.88 27.11 -16.00
N PRO A 262 -36.16 27.56 -14.76
CA PRO A 262 -37.27 28.47 -14.53
C PRO A 262 -37.05 29.77 -15.29
N PRO A 263 -38.13 30.44 -15.79
CA PRO A 263 -38.04 31.66 -16.60
C PRO A 263 -37.32 32.75 -15.82
N ARG A 264 -36.37 33.43 -16.49
CA ARG A 264 -35.65 34.59 -15.96
C ARG A 264 -36.66 35.66 -15.54
N LYS A 265 -36.73 35.97 -14.26
CA LYS A 265 -37.43 37.17 -13.76
C LYS A 265 -36.78 38.42 -14.38
N LYS A 266 -37.58 39.21 -15.09
CA LYS A 266 -37.19 40.54 -15.60
C LYS A 266 -36.82 41.43 -14.42
N LYS A 267 -35.63 42.09 -14.48
CA LYS A 267 -35.25 43.14 -13.52
C LYS A 267 -36.22 44.29 -13.62
N PRO A 268 -36.65 44.90 -12.50
CA PRO A 268 -37.41 46.13 -12.53
C PRO A 268 -36.50 47.27 -13.01
N LEU A 269 -37.08 48.15 -13.82
CA LEU A 269 -36.51 49.39 -14.34
C LEU A 269 -36.76 50.48 -13.28
N ALA A 270 -35.77 50.84 -12.51
CA ALA A 270 -35.59 52.08 -11.67
C ALA A 270 -34.27 51.84 -10.93
N GLU A 271 -33.26 52.65 -10.99
CA GLU A 271 -33.12 54.08 -10.97
C GLU A 271 -31.80 54.50 -11.62
N LYS A 272 -31.90 55.38 -12.59
CA LYS A 272 -30.87 56.41 -12.82
C LYS A 272 -31.16 57.50 -11.81
N LEU A 273 -30.17 57.85 -11.01
CA LEU A 273 -29.93 59.20 -10.48
C LEU A 273 -29.11 59.10 -9.17
N PHE A 274 -28.01 59.63 -9.26
CA PHE A 274 -26.95 60.19 -8.42
C PHE A 274 -25.65 59.39 -8.50
#